data_41684998d2861c6f4fd9dd1d4cca18af
#
_entry.id   41684998d2861c6f4fd9dd1d4cca18af
#
_cell.length_a   1.000
_cell.length_b   1.000
_cell.length_c   1.000
_cell.angle_alpha   90.00
_cell.angle_beta   90.00
_cell.angle_gamma   90.00
#
_symmetry.space_group_name_H-M   'P 1'
#
loop_
_entity.id
_entity.type
_entity.pdbx_description
1 polymer ?
#
loop_
_entity_poly.entity_id
_entity_poly.type
_entity_poly.pdbx_seq_one_letter_code
_entity_poly.pdbx_strand_id
1 'polypeptide(L)'
;MAIPFKGKITLDIRDSTADWAPFEAPTAPAGAPNVLYVVWDDVGIATWDCFGGLVDMPAMTRIAEQGVRLTQFHTTALCSPTRASLLTGRNATSVGMAIVEEFTEGFPGISGRIPEDTALISEVLAERGYNTYCTGKWHMTPLEESNLAATKRHWPLSRGFERFYGFLGGETDQWYPELVYDNHPIEAPATPEQGYHLSADLADKTIEFIRDAKVVAPDKPWFSYLCPGAGHAPHHVFKEWADKYAGRFDMGYERYREIVLANQKRLGVVPSDTELSAMNPYADVTGPDGQPWPAQDTVRPWDSLSDEEKRLFARLAEVFAGFLSYTDAQIGRVLDYLQESGQLDNTIIVVISDNGASGEGGPNGSVNE
;
A
#
# COMPACT_ATOMS: atom_id res chain seq x y z
N MET A 1 30.06 -6.77 2.73
CA MET A 1 31.35 -7.29 3.25
C MET A 1 32.08 -6.13 3.93
N ALA A 2 32.61 -6.31 5.14
CA ALA A 2 33.36 -5.27 5.84
C ALA A 2 34.60 -4.88 5.03
N ILE A 3 34.82 -3.58 4.85
CA ILE A 3 36.02 -3.04 4.22
C ILE A 3 37.19 -3.25 5.18
N PRO A 4 38.30 -3.91 4.77
CA PRO A 4 39.40 -4.14 5.66
C PRO A 4 40.16 -2.84 5.94
N PHE A 5 40.60 -2.62 7.18
CA PHE A 5 41.45 -1.51 7.57
C PHE A 5 42.80 -1.60 6.85
N LYS A 6 43.19 -0.56 6.13
CA LYS A 6 44.43 -0.44 5.37
C LYS A 6 45.40 0.58 5.99
N GLY A 7 45.04 1.18 7.09
CA GLY A 7 45.90 2.10 7.82
C GLY A 7 47.06 1.38 8.50
N LYS A 8 47.95 2.17 9.15
CA LYS A 8 49.08 1.67 9.93
C LYS A 8 48.89 2.04 11.39
N ILE A 9 49.00 1.05 12.27
CA ILE A 9 48.93 1.26 13.71
C ILE A 9 50.31 1.02 14.29
N THR A 10 50.85 2.04 14.97
CA THR A 10 52.14 1.98 15.65
C THR A 10 51.99 2.42 17.11
N LEU A 11 53.02 2.18 17.94
CA LEU A 11 53.02 2.57 19.36
C LEU A 11 52.87 4.08 19.53
N ASP A 12 53.54 4.87 18.65
CA ASP A 12 53.40 6.32 18.61
C ASP A 12 52.36 6.69 17.57
N ILE A 13 51.32 7.43 18.00
CA ILE A 13 50.24 7.86 17.09
C ILE A 13 50.74 8.74 15.95
N ARG A 14 51.87 9.47 16.13
CA ARG A 14 52.47 10.31 15.09
C ARG A 14 53.05 9.52 13.91
N ASP A 15 53.36 8.23 14.16
CA ASP A 15 53.86 7.28 13.16
C ASP A 15 52.75 6.38 12.59
N SER A 16 51.54 6.56 13.08
CA SER A 16 50.37 5.86 12.63
C SER A 16 49.72 6.57 11.43
N THR A 17 49.01 5.81 10.58
CA THR A 17 48.24 6.32 9.44
C THR A 17 46.81 5.89 9.56
N ALA A 18 45.89 6.84 9.66
CA ALA A 18 44.46 6.55 9.72
C ALA A 18 43.92 6.03 8.38
N ASP A 19 42.90 5.20 8.47
CA ASP A 19 42.08 4.76 7.34
C ASP A 19 40.62 4.84 7.76
N TRP A 20 39.87 5.74 7.17
CA TRP A 20 38.48 5.97 7.46
C TRP A 20 37.51 5.05 6.70
N ALA A 21 37.97 4.45 5.57
CA ALA A 21 37.11 3.67 4.69
C ALA A 21 36.31 2.55 5.38
N PRO A 22 36.82 1.82 6.39
CA PRO A 22 36.03 0.83 7.11
C PRO A 22 34.92 1.40 8.02
N PHE A 23 34.98 2.70 8.32
CA PHE A 23 34.13 3.38 9.30
C PHE A 23 33.17 4.39 8.65
N GLU A 24 33.32 4.63 7.36
CA GLU A 24 32.42 5.51 6.61
C GLU A 24 31.10 4.80 6.29
N ALA A 25 29.99 5.55 6.37
CA ALA A 25 28.70 5.05 5.94
C ALA A 25 28.69 4.75 4.43
N PRO A 26 27.95 3.74 3.97
CA PRO A 26 27.77 3.48 2.55
C PRO A 26 27.27 4.72 1.81
N THR A 27 27.78 4.94 0.60
CA THR A 27 27.40 6.06 -0.25
C THR A 27 26.81 5.52 -1.55
N ALA A 28 25.64 6.03 -1.94
CA ALA A 28 25.02 5.68 -3.21
C ALA A 28 25.84 6.22 -4.39
N PRO A 29 25.79 5.58 -5.57
CA PRO A 29 26.38 6.14 -6.79
C PRO A 29 25.86 7.54 -7.09
N ALA A 30 26.70 8.41 -7.62
CA ALA A 30 26.29 9.74 -8.04
C ALA A 30 25.15 9.66 -9.06
N GLY A 31 24.09 10.43 -8.85
CA GLY A 31 22.89 10.43 -9.71
C GLY A 31 21.97 9.23 -9.53
N ALA A 32 22.18 8.40 -8.49
CA ALA A 32 21.24 7.33 -8.17
C ALA A 32 19.82 7.89 -7.97
N PRO A 33 18.79 7.27 -8.58
CA PRO A 33 17.44 7.79 -8.48
C PRO A 33 16.85 7.59 -7.09
N ASN A 34 15.94 8.46 -6.69
CA ASN A 34 15.03 8.17 -5.58
C ASN A 34 14.05 7.08 -5.99
N VAL A 35 13.43 6.41 -5.02
CA VAL A 35 12.43 5.37 -5.26
C VAL A 35 11.22 5.63 -4.36
N LEU A 36 10.05 5.76 -4.96
CA LEU A 36 8.75 5.86 -4.28
C LEU A 36 7.89 4.65 -4.64
N TYR A 37 7.55 3.83 -3.65
CA TYR A 37 6.50 2.83 -3.78
C TYR A 37 5.21 3.39 -3.20
N VAL A 38 4.13 3.37 -3.97
CA VAL A 38 2.77 3.67 -3.52
C VAL A 38 1.97 2.38 -3.59
N VAL A 39 1.62 1.83 -2.43
CA VAL A 39 0.93 0.55 -2.33
C VAL A 39 -0.47 0.80 -1.78
N TRP A 40 -1.45 0.77 -2.66
CA TRP A 40 -2.86 0.84 -2.31
C TRP A 40 -3.33 -0.46 -1.67
N ASP A 41 -4.37 -0.38 -0.89
CA ASP A 41 -4.94 -1.47 -0.12
C ASP A 41 -6.31 -1.86 -0.70
N ASP A 42 -6.48 -3.10 -1.14
CA ASP A 42 -7.76 -3.66 -1.64
C ASP A 42 -8.37 -2.95 -2.86
N VAL A 43 -7.58 -2.30 -3.71
CA VAL A 43 -8.11 -1.55 -4.86
C VAL A 43 -8.04 -2.36 -6.14
N GLY A 44 -9.18 -2.89 -6.59
CA GLY A 44 -9.27 -3.64 -7.84
C GLY A 44 -9.02 -2.78 -9.08
N ILE A 45 -8.44 -3.38 -10.13
CA ILE A 45 -8.11 -2.71 -11.40
C ILE A 45 -9.31 -2.01 -12.06
N ALA A 46 -10.54 -2.51 -11.83
CA ALA A 46 -11.75 -1.93 -12.40
C ALA A 46 -12.16 -0.61 -11.74
N THR A 47 -11.51 -0.20 -10.66
CA THR A 47 -11.80 1.02 -9.91
C THR A 47 -11.08 2.24 -10.50
N TRP A 48 -9.82 2.07 -10.90
CA TRP A 48 -8.90 3.12 -11.34
C TRP A 48 -9.30 3.71 -12.68
N ASP A 49 -9.46 5.04 -12.76
CA ASP A 49 -9.78 5.74 -14.01
C ASP A 49 -8.75 5.51 -15.12
N CYS A 50 -7.46 5.50 -14.79
CA CYS A 50 -6.38 5.20 -15.73
C CYS A 50 -6.43 3.76 -16.29
N PHE A 51 -7.19 2.86 -15.67
CA PHE A 51 -7.48 1.51 -16.16
C PHE A 51 -8.94 1.33 -16.61
N GLY A 52 -9.69 2.42 -16.75
CA GLY A 52 -11.06 2.42 -17.26
C GLY A 52 -12.16 2.37 -16.20
N GLY A 53 -11.81 2.41 -14.92
CA GLY A 53 -12.74 2.55 -13.80
C GLY A 53 -13.44 3.90 -13.74
N LEU A 54 -14.35 4.06 -12.78
CA LEU A 54 -15.18 5.25 -12.66
C LEU A 54 -14.87 6.11 -11.43
N VAL A 55 -13.80 5.81 -10.71
CA VAL A 55 -13.31 6.65 -9.61
C VAL A 55 -12.28 7.62 -10.15
N ASP A 56 -12.47 8.90 -9.88
CA ASP A 56 -11.58 9.97 -10.35
C ASP A 56 -10.29 9.99 -9.50
N MET A 57 -9.16 9.61 -10.11
CA MET A 57 -7.85 9.48 -9.45
C MET A 57 -6.77 10.22 -10.27
N PRO A 58 -6.82 11.56 -10.32
CA PRO A 58 -5.94 12.35 -11.19
C PRO A 58 -4.45 12.21 -10.90
N ALA A 59 -4.04 11.94 -9.64
CA ALA A 59 -2.64 11.69 -9.32
C ALA A 59 -2.16 10.37 -9.93
N MET A 60 -2.98 9.31 -9.87
CA MET A 60 -2.66 8.03 -10.51
C MET A 60 -2.67 8.14 -12.03
N THR A 61 -3.61 8.89 -12.61
CA THR A 61 -3.63 9.17 -14.05
C THR A 61 -2.38 9.92 -14.48
N ARG A 62 -1.93 10.94 -13.72
CA ARG A 62 -0.68 11.66 -13.99
C ARG A 62 0.53 10.72 -14.03
N ILE A 63 0.65 9.78 -13.09
CA ILE A 63 1.73 8.79 -13.08
C ILE A 63 1.62 7.86 -14.29
N ALA A 64 0.42 7.39 -14.61
CA ALA A 64 0.16 6.50 -15.74
C ALA A 64 0.48 7.13 -17.10
N GLU A 65 0.24 8.44 -17.26
CA GLU A 65 0.56 9.20 -18.48
C GLU A 65 2.06 9.46 -18.66
N GLN A 66 2.81 9.54 -17.56
CA GLN A 66 4.26 9.76 -17.56
C GLN A 66 5.06 8.46 -17.53
N GLY A 67 4.40 7.33 -17.36
CA GLY A 67 5.02 6.03 -17.15
C GLY A 67 4.46 4.92 -18.04
N VAL A 68 4.49 3.71 -17.49
CA VAL A 68 4.01 2.49 -18.16
C VAL A 68 2.94 1.83 -17.30
N ARG A 69 1.80 1.49 -17.91
CA ARG A 69 0.75 0.66 -17.29
C ARG A 69 1.01 -0.80 -17.61
N LEU A 70 1.19 -1.62 -16.60
CA LEU A 70 1.40 -3.06 -16.74
C LEU A 70 0.06 -3.78 -16.69
N THR A 71 -0.41 -4.31 -17.82
CA THR A 71 -1.73 -4.96 -17.94
C THR A 71 -1.69 -6.46 -17.65
N GLN A 72 -0.49 -7.04 -17.48
CA GLN A 72 -0.26 -8.45 -17.14
C GLN A 72 0.56 -8.60 -15.86
N PHE A 73 0.41 -7.65 -14.93
CA PHE A 73 1.02 -7.70 -13.62
C PHE A 73 0.01 -8.28 -12.61
N HIS A 74 0.45 -9.26 -11.83
CA HIS A 74 -0.37 -9.94 -10.85
C HIS A 74 0.25 -9.86 -9.47
N THR A 75 -0.57 -9.56 -8.48
CA THR A 75 -0.22 -9.66 -7.05
C THR A 75 -0.73 -10.98 -6.48
N THR A 76 -0.50 -11.24 -5.20
CA THR A 76 -1.18 -12.33 -4.51
C THR A 76 -2.63 -11.93 -4.21
N ALA A 77 -3.42 -12.84 -3.66
CA ALA A 77 -4.82 -12.58 -3.36
C ALA A 77 -5.04 -11.79 -2.05
N LEU A 78 -3.96 -11.53 -1.27
CA LEU A 78 -4.02 -10.95 0.07
C LEU A 78 -2.88 -9.94 0.28
N CYS A 79 -3.09 -9.00 1.22
CA CYS A 79 -2.19 -7.88 1.50
C CYS A 79 -0.82 -8.31 2.05
N SER A 80 -0.72 -9.00 3.19
CA SER A 80 0.58 -9.41 3.76
C SER A 80 1.43 -10.23 2.79
N PRO A 81 0.89 -11.23 2.08
CA PRO A 81 1.62 -11.99 1.07
C PRO A 81 2.19 -11.13 -0.06
N THR A 82 1.43 -10.18 -0.58
CA THR A 82 1.91 -9.28 -1.64
C THR A 82 2.96 -8.32 -1.10
N ARG A 83 2.76 -7.73 0.09
CA ARG A 83 3.73 -6.83 0.72
C ARG A 83 5.06 -7.53 0.99
N ALA A 84 5.01 -8.76 1.50
CA ALA A 84 6.20 -9.59 1.68
C ALA A 84 6.89 -9.90 0.34
N SER A 85 6.13 -10.28 -0.69
CA SER A 85 6.70 -10.57 -2.02
C SER A 85 7.31 -9.34 -2.66
N LEU A 86 6.65 -8.17 -2.55
CA LEU A 86 7.13 -6.89 -3.08
C LEU A 86 8.45 -6.47 -2.45
N LEU A 87 8.55 -6.55 -1.12
CA LEU A 87 9.72 -6.09 -0.39
C LEU A 87 10.89 -7.09 -0.43
N THR A 88 10.61 -8.39 -0.53
CA THR A 88 11.67 -9.42 -0.57
C THR A 88 12.08 -9.84 -1.98
N GLY A 89 11.25 -9.57 -3.00
CA GLY A 89 11.44 -10.09 -4.35
C GLY A 89 11.27 -11.62 -4.43
N ARG A 90 10.62 -12.25 -3.44
CA ARG A 90 10.43 -13.70 -3.33
C ARG A 90 8.95 -14.06 -3.26
N ASN A 91 8.63 -15.29 -3.59
CA ASN A 91 7.27 -15.82 -3.37
C ASN A 91 6.95 -15.83 -1.87
N ALA A 92 5.77 -15.33 -1.51
CA ALA A 92 5.30 -15.20 -0.13
C ALA A 92 5.39 -16.53 0.67
N THR A 93 5.06 -17.66 0.03
CA THR A 93 5.16 -18.99 0.64
C THR A 93 6.60 -19.32 1.04
N SER A 94 7.60 -18.91 0.25
CA SER A 94 9.02 -19.18 0.52
C SER A 94 9.61 -18.32 1.64
N VAL A 95 8.89 -17.28 2.05
CA VAL A 95 9.30 -16.36 3.13
C VAL A 95 8.36 -16.41 4.35
N GLY A 96 7.52 -17.45 4.44
CA GLY A 96 6.66 -17.68 5.61
C GLY A 96 5.40 -16.81 5.66
N MET A 97 5.06 -16.08 4.59
CA MET A 97 4.00 -15.07 4.56
C MET A 97 2.94 -15.38 3.48
N ALA A 98 2.48 -16.63 3.39
CA ALA A 98 1.47 -17.00 2.38
C ALA A 98 0.03 -16.72 2.82
N ILE A 99 -0.16 -16.15 4.00
CA ILE A 99 -1.47 -15.73 4.55
C ILE A 99 -1.30 -14.40 5.30
N VAL A 100 -2.40 -13.72 5.60
CA VAL A 100 -2.40 -12.51 6.44
C VAL A 100 -2.07 -12.81 7.90
N GLU A 101 -1.56 -11.82 8.61
CA GLU A 101 -1.04 -11.99 9.98
C GLU A 101 -2.08 -12.53 10.96
N GLU A 102 -3.35 -12.22 10.75
CA GLU A 102 -4.48 -12.62 11.60
C GLU A 102 -4.78 -14.13 11.55
N PHE A 103 -4.36 -14.81 10.45
CA PHE A 103 -4.64 -16.23 10.21
C PHE A 103 -3.37 -17.07 10.12
N THR A 104 -2.26 -16.58 10.70
CA THR A 104 -0.98 -17.30 10.70
C THR A 104 -1.05 -18.55 11.56
N GLU A 105 -0.34 -19.59 11.14
CA GLU A 105 -0.23 -20.85 11.85
C GLU A 105 1.24 -21.31 11.88
N GLY A 106 1.58 -22.24 12.77
CA GLY A 106 2.93 -22.74 13.00
C GLY A 106 3.54 -23.61 11.89
N PHE A 107 3.25 -23.31 10.63
CA PHE A 107 3.83 -23.97 9.47
C PHE A 107 4.80 -23.05 8.73
N PRO A 108 5.90 -23.58 8.14
CA PRO A 108 6.95 -22.74 7.52
C PRO A 108 6.46 -21.75 6.47
N GLY A 109 5.43 -22.09 5.67
CA GLY A 109 4.90 -21.23 4.61
C GLY A 109 3.92 -20.16 5.08
N ILE A 110 3.36 -20.28 6.28
CA ILE A 110 2.30 -19.43 6.83
C ILE A 110 2.56 -19.01 8.29
N SER A 111 3.83 -18.93 8.67
CA SER A 111 4.21 -18.57 10.06
C SER A 111 4.05 -17.08 10.38
N GLY A 112 3.81 -16.23 9.39
CA GLY A 112 3.78 -14.78 9.55
C GLY A 112 5.15 -14.15 9.89
N ARG A 113 6.23 -14.89 9.68
CA ARG A 113 7.58 -14.44 10.05
C ARG A 113 8.51 -14.53 8.86
N ILE A 114 8.83 -13.38 8.28
CA ILE A 114 9.86 -13.31 7.24
C ILE A 114 11.22 -13.62 7.91
N PRO A 115 11.95 -14.64 7.43
CA PRO A 115 13.24 -15.01 8.02
C PRO A 115 14.24 -13.83 8.03
N GLU A 116 15.09 -13.79 9.08
CA GLU A 116 16.10 -12.73 9.23
C GLU A 116 17.20 -12.79 8.13
N ASP A 117 17.42 -13.95 7.52
CA ASP A 117 18.34 -14.14 6.39
C ASP A 117 17.72 -13.80 5.03
N THR A 118 16.47 -13.37 5.02
CA THR A 118 15.77 -12.87 3.82
C THR A 118 15.75 -11.36 3.84
N ALA A 119 16.60 -10.74 3.02
CA ALA A 119 16.68 -9.29 2.95
C ALA A 119 15.42 -8.66 2.30
N LEU A 120 15.00 -7.53 2.84
CA LEU A 120 14.03 -6.63 2.22
C LEU A 120 14.77 -5.59 1.35
N ILE A 121 14.07 -5.02 0.36
CA ILE A 121 14.64 -3.95 -0.49
C ILE A 121 15.08 -2.74 0.34
N SER A 122 14.40 -2.45 1.45
CA SER A 122 14.79 -1.41 2.43
C SER A 122 16.19 -1.66 3.00
N GLU A 123 16.47 -2.91 3.43
CA GLU A 123 17.79 -3.31 3.95
C GLU A 123 18.86 -3.20 2.86
N VAL A 124 18.55 -3.69 1.65
CA VAL A 124 19.47 -3.64 0.50
C VAL A 124 19.82 -2.18 0.12
N LEU A 125 18.80 -1.31 0.07
CA LEU A 125 19.02 0.10 -0.30
C LEU A 125 19.72 0.89 0.80
N ALA A 126 19.42 0.64 2.07
CA ALA A 126 20.14 1.24 3.21
C ALA A 126 21.64 0.90 3.15
N GLU A 127 22.00 -0.38 2.89
CA GLU A 127 23.39 -0.81 2.69
C GLU A 127 24.05 -0.21 1.43
N ARG A 128 23.25 0.36 0.53
CA ARG A 128 23.72 1.07 -0.68
C ARG A 128 23.71 2.59 -0.53
N GLY A 129 23.51 3.10 0.68
CA GLY A 129 23.60 4.51 1.00
C GLY A 129 22.33 5.32 0.75
N TYR A 130 21.18 4.69 0.65
CA TYR A 130 19.88 5.36 0.61
C TYR A 130 19.39 5.70 2.02
N ASN A 131 18.62 6.77 2.16
CA ASN A 131 17.68 6.90 3.26
C ASN A 131 16.44 6.04 2.98
N THR A 132 15.80 5.50 4.01
CA THR A 132 14.70 4.55 3.84
C THR A 132 13.55 4.89 4.78
N TYR A 133 12.34 5.08 4.21
CA TYR A 133 11.16 5.53 4.94
C TYR A 133 9.98 4.62 4.68
N CYS A 134 9.22 4.30 5.72
CA CYS A 134 7.94 3.61 5.64
C CYS A 134 6.85 4.51 6.22
N THR A 135 5.78 4.77 5.45
CA THR A 135 4.62 5.53 5.91
C THR A 135 3.33 4.78 5.59
N GLY A 136 2.49 4.56 6.60
CA GLY A 136 1.21 3.86 6.48
C GLY A 136 1.23 2.41 6.92
N LYS A 137 0.46 1.56 6.22
CA LYS A 137 0.24 0.15 6.55
C LYS A 137 1.50 -0.68 6.40
N TRP A 138 1.85 -1.42 7.46
CA TRP A 138 2.94 -2.39 7.43
C TRP A 138 2.45 -3.82 7.16
N HIS A 139 1.60 -4.34 8.02
CA HIS A 139 0.92 -5.64 7.95
C HIS A 139 1.84 -6.85 7.72
N MET A 140 3.01 -6.84 8.35
CA MET A 140 4.00 -7.93 8.32
C MET A 140 4.65 -8.14 9.69
N THR A 141 4.00 -7.69 10.77
CA THR A 141 4.41 -7.95 12.14
C THR A 141 3.50 -9.00 12.75
N PRO A 142 4.01 -10.14 13.25
CA PRO A 142 3.18 -11.11 13.96
C PRO A 142 2.33 -10.45 15.07
N LEU A 143 1.06 -10.83 15.19
CA LEU A 143 0.13 -10.21 16.14
C LEU A 143 0.67 -10.15 17.57
N GLU A 144 1.32 -11.22 18.04
CA GLU A 144 1.93 -11.27 19.38
C GLU A 144 3.14 -10.35 19.55
N GLU A 145 3.71 -9.83 18.46
CA GLU A 145 4.81 -8.85 18.46
C GLU A 145 4.31 -7.40 18.28
N SER A 146 3.02 -7.18 18.01
CA SER A 146 2.42 -5.86 17.80
C SER A 146 2.15 -5.12 19.13
N ASN A 147 3.07 -5.19 20.08
CA ASN A 147 2.97 -4.50 21.36
C ASN A 147 4.33 -4.03 21.88
N LEU A 148 4.34 -3.16 22.91
CA LEU A 148 5.57 -2.55 23.43
C LEU A 148 6.49 -3.52 24.16
N ALA A 149 5.97 -4.61 24.72
CA ALA A 149 6.75 -5.59 25.49
C ALA A 149 7.45 -6.63 24.61
N ALA A 150 6.95 -6.85 23.40
CA ALA A 150 7.50 -7.84 22.48
C ALA A 150 8.78 -7.35 21.76
N THR A 151 9.46 -8.30 21.11
CA THR A 151 10.57 -7.98 20.21
C THR A 151 10.10 -7.08 19.06
N LYS A 152 10.97 -6.22 18.57
CA LYS A 152 10.70 -5.34 17.43
C LYS A 152 11.34 -5.84 16.11
N ARG A 153 11.80 -7.13 16.08
CA ARG A 153 12.55 -7.67 14.93
C ARG A 153 11.78 -7.67 13.60
N HIS A 154 10.44 -7.76 13.65
CA HIS A 154 9.59 -7.72 12.47
C HIS A 154 8.92 -6.35 12.25
N TRP A 155 9.26 -5.36 13.06
CA TRP A 155 8.82 -3.99 12.88
C TRP A 155 9.63 -3.29 11.78
N PRO A 156 9.09 -2.25 11.12
CA PRO A 156 9.74 -1.60 9.98
C PRO A 156 11.20 -1.19 10.22
N LEU A 157 11.53 -0.60 11.39
CA LEU A 157 12.88 -0.14 11.67
C LEU A 157 13.90 -1.29 11.71
N SER A 158 13.51 -2.45 12.21
CA SER A 158 14.39 -3.63 12.24
C SER A 158 14.51 -4.33 10.89
N ARG A 159 13.74 -3.89 9.90
CA ARG A 159 13.71 -4.39 8.54
C ARG A 159 14.19 -3.33 7.53
N GLY A 160 15.18 -2.53 7.95
CA GLY A 160 15.93 -1.64 7.09
C GLY A 160 15.28 -0.28 6.78
N PHE A 161 14.19 0.09 7.46
CA PHE A 161 13.68 1.45 7.41
C PHE A 161 14.28 2.31 8.52
N GLU A 162 14.80 3.48 8.18
CA GLU A 162 15.34 4.43 9.14
C GLU A 162 14.23 5.20 9.89
N ARG A 163 13.08 5.35 9.26
CA ARG A 163 11.89 6.00 9.85
C ARG A 163 10.64 5.22 9.50
N PHE A 164 9.72 5.22 10.45
CA PHE A 164 8.38 4.65 10.29
C PHE A 164 7.32 5.58 10.87
N TYR A 165 6.23 5.78 10.14
CA TYR A 165 5.03 6.45 10.62
C TYR A 165 3.81 5.79 10.03
N GLY A 166 2.97 5.14 10.85
CA GLY A 166 1.81 4.42 10.33
C GLY A 166 1.25 3.42 11.33
N PHE A 167 0.74 2.32 10.84
CA PHE A 167 0.12 1.29 11.66
C PHE A 167 0.67 -0.10 11.30
N LEU A 168 0.64 -1.02 12.29
CA LEU A 168 1.24 -2.35 12.14
C LEU A 168 0.25 -3.39 11.63
N GLY A 169 -1.03 -3.24 11.94
CA GLY A 169 -2.10 -4.18 11.61
C GLY A 169 -2.55 -4.14 10.16
N GLY A 170 -3.57 -4.96 9.86
CA GLY A 170 -4.18 -5.06 8.53
C GLY A 170 -5.05 -3.87 8.17
N GLU A 171 -5.65 -3.24 9.17
CA GLU A 171 -6.55 -2.08 9.03
C GLU A 171 -6.39 -1.12 10.20
N THR A 172 -6.95 0.06 10.09
CA THR A 172 -7.07 1.03 11.18
C THR A 172 -8.14 2.07 10.86
N ASP A 173 -8.74 2.65 11.89
CA ASP A 173 -9.66 3.77 11.76
C ASP A 173 -8.95 4.97 11.11
N GLN A 174 -9.59 5.64 10.14
CA GLN A 174 -8.97 6.76 9.42
C GLN A 174 -9.05 8.08 10.20
N TRP A 175 -9.93 8.15 11.21
CA TRP A 175 -10.12 9.30 12.08
C TRP A 175 -9.36 9.20 13.40
N TYR A 176 -9.24 7.95 13.93
CA TYR A 176 -8.60 7.61 15.20
C TYR A 176 -7.67 6.40 15.01
N PRO A 177 -6.63 6.52 14.17
CA PRO A 177 -5.77 5.38 13.83
C PRO A 177 -4.90 4.93 15.00
N GLU A 178 -4.57 3.64 15.00
CA GLU A 178 -3.55 3.06 15.87
C GLU A 178 -2.14 3.40 15.38
N LEU A 179 -1.70 4.63 15.62
CA LEU A 179 -0.44 5.13 15.08
C LEU A 179 0.78 4.65 15.87
N VAL A 180 1.82 4.37 15.10
CA VAL A 180 3.18 4.13 15.59
C VAL A 180 4.13 5.09 14.89
N TYR A 181 4.98 5.75 15.66
CA TYR A 181 6.08 6.57 15.16
C TYR A 181 7.41 5.93 15.55
N ASP A 182 8.17 5.50 14.55
CA ASP A 182 9.34 4.64 14.70
C ASP A 182 8.96 3.35 15.46
N ASN A 183 9.26 3.23 16.74
CA ASN A 183 8.91 2.06 17.57
C ASN A 183 7.97 2.42 18.74
N HIS A 184 7.28 3.54 18.69
CA HIS A 184 6.45 4.02 19.80
C HIS A 184 5.02 4.31 19.32
N PRO A 185 3.99 3.73 19.95
CA PRO A 185 2.61 4.16 19.76
C PRO A 185 2.44 5.64 20.11
N ILE A 186 1.68 6.34 19.30
CA ILE A 186 1.36 7.74 19.49
C ILE A 186 -0.14 8.00 19.23
N GLU A 187 -0.65 9.10 19.76
CA GLU A 187 -1.96 9.59 19.37
C GLU A 187 -1.91 10.35 18.05
N ALA A 188 -3.04 10.42 17.35
CA ALA A 188 -3.17 11.27 16.17
C ALA A 188 -2.89 12.73 16.51
N PRO A 189 -2.21 13.50 15.63
CA PRO A 189 -1.79 14.87 15.94
C PRO A 189 -2.96 15.88 16.02
N ALA A 190 -4.15 15.50 15.57
CA ALA A 190 -5.35 16.30 15.60
C ALA A 190 -6.61 15.41 15.67
N THR A 191 -7.79 16.01 15.91
CA THR A 191 -9.06 15.28 15.88
C THR A 191 -9.78 15.46 14.54
N PRO A 192 -10.77 14.60 14.22
CA PRO A 192 -11.59 14.77 13.00
C PRO A 192 -12.26 16.13 12.90
N GLU A 193 -12.71 16.72 14.03
CA GLU A 193 -13.31 18.05 14.09
C GLU A 193 -12.31 19.17 13.75
N GLN A 194 -11.02 18.89 13.91
CA GLN A 194 -9.92 19.76 13.49
C GLN A 194 -9.47 19.48 12.05
N GLY A 195 -10.15 18.59 11.34
CA GLY A 195 -9.85 18.22 9.96
C GLY A 195 -8.84 17.08 9.80
N TYR A 196 -8.57 16.30 10.86
CA TYR A 196 -7.68 15.14 10.76
C TYR A 196 -8.24 14.05 9.87
N HIS A 197 -7.36 13.44 9.10
CA HIS A 197 -7.60 12.20 8.36
C HIS A 197 -6.26 11.53 8.07
N LEU A 198 -6.18 10.23 8.30
CA LEU A 198 -4.94 9.47 8.19
C LEU A 198 -4.25 9.63 6.83
N SER A 199 -4.98 9.58 5.70
CA SER A 199 -4.37 9.72 4.37
C SER A 199 -3.63 11.05 4.19
N ALA A 200 -4.15 12.15 4.76
CA ALA A 200 -3.49 13.45 4.71
C ALA A 200 -2.22 13.47 5.58
N ASP A 201 -2.32 12.91 6.78
CA ASP A 201 -1.22 12.82 7.73
C ASP A 201 -0.06 11.96 7.17
N LEU A 202 -0.36 10.83 6.53
CA LEU A 202 0.66 10.00 5.87
C LEU A 202 1.38 10.75 4.73
N ALA A 203 0.66 11.53 3.94
CA ALA A 203 1.26 12.37 2.90
C ALA A 203 2.15 13.47 3.50
N ASP A 204 1.68 14.15 4.54
CA ASP A 204 2.47 15.17 5.26
C ASP A 204 3.76 14.55 5.83
N LYS A 205 3.67 13.38 6.44
CA LYS A 205 4.81 12.69 7.05
C LYS A 205 5.80 12.20 6.00
N THR A 206 5.32 11.72 4.85
CA THR A 206 6.16 11.34 3.71
C THR A 206 6.97 12.55 3.20
N ILE A 207 6.29 13.69 3.01
CA ILE A 207 6.93 14.94 2.60
C ILE A 207 7.95 15.40 3.64
N GLU A 208 7.59 15.35 4.93
CA GLU A 208 8.46 15.71 6.06
C GLU A 208 9.76 14.91 6.03
N PHE A 209 9.68 13.58 5.98
CA PHE A 209 10.87 12.71 5.98
C PHE A 209 11.80 13.01 4.79
N ILE A 210 11.23 13.16 3.59
CA ILE A 210 12.03 13.48 2.38
C ILE A 210 12.66 14.86 2.50
N ARG A 211 11.89 15.88 2.91
CA ARG A 211 12.33 17.25 3.05
C ARG A 211 13.49 17.37 4.04
N ASP A 212 13.31 16.82 5.24
CA ASP A 212 14.26 16.97 6.34
C ASP A 212 15.61 16.30 6.00
N ALA A 213 15.58 15.15 5.34
CA ALA A 213 16.79 14.50 4.86
C ALA A 213 17.49 15.29 3.74
N LYS A 214 16.73 15.84 2.79
CA LYS A 214 17.27 16.61 1.66
C LYS A 214 17.88 17.95 2.09
N VAL A 215 17.42 18.56 3.17
CA VAL A 215 18.03 19.76 3.74
C VAL A 215 19.45 19.49 4.23
N VAL A 216 19.70 18.31 4.80
CA VAL A 216 21.01 17.93 5.37
C VAL A 216 21.91 17.25 4.35
N ALA A 217 21.37 16.39 3.51
CA ALA A 217 22.09 15.58 2.54
C ALA A 217 21.39 15.63 1.15
N PRO A 218 21.52 16.75 0.42
CA PRO A 218 20.77 16.99 -0.82
C PRO A 218 21.02 15.95 -1.91
N ASP A 219 22.22 15.36 -1.95
CA ASP A 219 22.61 14.39 -2.97
C ASP A 219 22.33 12.93 -2.56
N LYS A 220 21.95 12.67 -1.29
CA LYS A 220 21.64 11.32 -0.82
C LYS A 220 20.27 10.91 -1.34
N PRO A 221 20.15 9.79 -2.12
CA PRO A 221 18.87 9.30 -2.57
C PRO A 221 18.08 8.68 -1.42
N TRP A 222 16.77 8.52 -1.64
CA TRP A 222 15.86 7.92 -0.67
C TRP A 222 14.96 6.86 -1.31
N PHE A 223 14.54 5.91 -0.50
CA PHE A 223 13.47 4.97 -0.76
C PHE A 223 12.31 5.25 0.21
N SER A 224 11.14 5.52 -0.31
CA SER A 224 9.92 5.70 0.46
C SER A 224 8.89 4.64 0.08
N TYR A 225 8.37 3.94 1.09
CA TYR A 225 7.31 2.95 1.00
C TYR A 225 6.06 3.57 1.61
N LEU A 226 5.22 4.18 0.74
CA LEU A 226 3.98 4.87 1.10
C LEU A 226 2.79 3.93 0.90
N CYS A 227 2.12 3.56 1.99
CA CYS A 227 1.06 2.57 2.03
C CYS A 227 -0.19 3.15 2.71
N PRO A 228 -1.05 3.90 2.00
CA PRO A 228 -2.31 4.34 2.58
C PRO A 228 -3.18 3.14 2.95
N GLY A 229 -4.06 3.29 3.94
CA GLY A 229 -5.06 2.29 4.29
C GLY A 229 -6.28 2.26 3.35
N ALA A 230 -6.30 3.13 2.34
CA ALA A 230 -7.36 3.18 1.34
C ALA A 230 -7.09 2.17 0.22
N GLY A 231 -8.04 1.41 -0.24
CA GLY A 231 -9.49 1.26 -0.10
C GLY A 231 -9.93 0.11 0.81
N HIS A 232 -9.11 -0.32 1.81
CA HIS A 232 -9.54 -1.24 2.83
C HIS A 232 -10.58 -0.58 3.74
N ALA A 233 -11.48 -1.36 4.30
CA ALA A 233 -12.36 -0.90 5.37
C ALA A 233 -11.55 -0.48 6.62
N PRO A 234 -12.10 0.41 7.48
CA PRO A 234 -13.34 1.16 7.31
C PRO A 234 -13.21 2.30 6.28
N HIS A 235 -14.22 2.46 5.44
CA HIS A 235 -14.22 3.48 4.38
C HIS A 235 -14.60 4.86 4.95
N HIS A 236 -13.74 5.42 5.78
CA HIS A 236 -13.95 6.73 6.38
C HIS A 236 -13.47 7.84 5.43
N VAL A 237 -14.33 8.79 5.13
CA VAL A 237 -13.98 9.98 4.34
C VAL A 237 -14.90 11.16 4.67
N PHE A 238 -14.44 12.37 4.49
CA PHE A 238 -15.26 13.57 4.61
C PHE A 238 -16.45 13.51 3.65
N LYS A 239 -17.63 13.91 4.18
CA LYS A 239 -18.90 13.80 3.46
C LYS A 239 -18.86 14.43 2.07
N GLU A 240 -18.20 15.58 1.92
CA GLU A 240 -18.10 16.29 0.64
C GLU A 240 -17.34 15.51 -0.42
N TRP A 241 -16.45 14.59 -0.07
CA TRP A 241 -15.76 13.72 -1.03
C TRP A 241 -16.65 12.58 -1.50
N ALA A 242 -17.41 11.97 -0.59
CA ALA A 242 -18.42 10.98 -0.97
C ALA A 242 -19.53 11.60 -1.83
N ASP A 243 -19.96 12.83 -1.49
CA ASP A 243 -21.04 13.54 -2.21
C ASP A 243 -20.65 13.97 -3.63
N LYS A 244 -19.37 14.04 -3.98
CA LYS A 244 -18.93 14.20 -5.38
C LYS A 244 -19.44 13.10 -6.31
N TYR A 245 -19.71 11.93 -5.74
CA TYR A 245 -20.17 10.75 -6.45
C TYR A 245 -21.67 10.51 -6.36
N ALA A 246 -22.45 11.44 -5.75
CA ALA A 246 -23.88 11.28 -5.55
C ALA A 246 -24.59 10.93 -6.86
N GLY A 247 -25.29 9.77 -6.89
CA GLY A 247 -26.00 9.23 -8.05
C GLY A 247 -25.12 8.57 -9.12
N ARG A 248 -23.78 8.61 -8.99
CA ARG A 248 -22.89 8.06 -10.02
C ARG A 248 -22.96 6.53 -10.12
N PHE A 249 -23.41 5.86 -9.08
CA PHE A 249 -23.52 4.41 -9.01
C PHE A 249 -24.96 3.87 -9.00
N ASP A 250 -25.95 4.74 -9.24
CA ASP A 250 -27.37 4.35 -9.34
C ASP A 250 -27.65 3.38 -10.49
N MET A 251 -26.72 3.28 -11.46
CA MET A 251 -26.82 2.33 -12.56
C MET A 251 -26.68 0.86 -12.14
N GLY A 252 -26.19 0.59 -10.92
CA GLY A 252 -25.94 -0.75 -10.41
C GLY A 252 -24.67 -1.41 -10.94
N TYR A 253 -24.30 -2.52 -10.30
CA TYR A 253 -23.00 -3.15 -10.54
C TYR A 253 -22.92 -3.92 -11.87
N GLU A 254 -24.01 -4.45 -12.43
CA GLU A 254 -23.98 -5.07 -13.77
C GLU A 254 -23.64 -4.02 -14.82
N ARG A 255 -24.32 -2.86 -14.77
CA ARG A 255 -24.06 -1.77 -15.72
C ARG A 255 -22.69 -1.15 -15.51
N TYR A 256 -22.23 -1.02 -14.25
CA TYR A 256 -20.88 -0.60 -13.93
C TYR A 256 -19.84 -1.48 -14.64
N ARG A 257 -19.94 -2.80 -14.52
CA ARG A 257 -19.01 -3.76 -15.13
C ARG A 257 -18.98 -3.64 -16.65
N GLU A 258 -20.13 -3.47 -17.30
CA GLU A 258 -20.22 -3.25 -18.76
C GLU A 258 -19.48 -1.98 -19.19
N ILE A 259 -19.69 -0.87 -18.48
CA ILE A 259 -19.03 0.40 -18.77
C ILE A 259 -17.53 0.28 -18.61
N VAL A 260 -17.07 -0.31 -17.50
CA VAL A 260 -15.65 -0.50 -17.23
C VAL A 260 -14.99 -1.39 -18.28
N LEU A 261 -15.60 -2.53 -18.65
CA LEU A 261 -15.07 -3.39 -19.70
C LEU A 261 -14.97 -2.67 -21.04
N ALA A 262 -15.98 -1.88 -21.40
CA ALA A 262 -15.93 -1.07 -22.63
C ALA A 262 -14.78 -0.05 -22.61
N ASN A 263 -14.56 0.61 -21.47
CA ASN A 263 -13.44 1.51 -21.26
C ASN A 263 -12.09 0.79 -21.35
N GLN A 264 -11.95 -0.36 -20.70
CA GLN A 264 -10.73 -1.17 -20.70
C GLN A 264 -10.35 -1.63 -22.11
N LYS A 265 -11.33 -2.06 -22.91
CA LYS A 265 -11.13 -2.41 -24.32
C LYS A 265 -10.66 -1.18 -25.13
N ARG A 266 -11.31 -0.03 -24.95
CA ARG A 266 -10.95 1.22 -25.61
C ARG A 266 -9.54 1.71 -25.26
N LEU A 267 -9.13 1.52 -24.02
CA LEU A 267 -7.79 1.89 -23.51
C LEU A 267 -6.71 0.82 -23.82
N GLY A 268 -7.09 -0.34 -24.37
CA GLY A 268 -6.16 -1.44 -24.63
C GLY A 268 -5.67 -2.13 -23.34
N VAL A 269 -6.37 -1.98 -22.23
CA VAL A 269 -6.07 -2.65 -20.96
C VAL A 269 -6.34 -4.14 -21.06
N VAL A 270 -7.41 -4.50 -21.76
CA VAL A 270 -7.77 -5.90 -22.06
C VAL A 270 -7.95 -6.10 -23.56
N PRO A 271 -7.80 -7.33 -24.09
CA PRO A 271 -8.12 -7.65 -25.49
C PRO A 271 -9.55 -7.26 -25.88
N SER A 272 -9.76 -6.94 -27.16
CA SER A 272 -11.07 -6.49 -27.67
C SER A 272 -12.17 -7.55 -27.60
N ASP A 273 -11.79 -8.82 -27.58
CA ASP A 273 -12.65 -10.01 -27.48
C ASP A 273 -12.89 -10.48 -26.04
N THR A 274 -12.35 -9.80 -25.03
CA THR A 274 -12.60 -10.14 -23.61
C THR A 274 -14.10 -10.03 -23.30
N GLU A 275 -14.62 -11.05 -22.64
CA GLU A 275 -16.01 -11.12 -22.17
C GLU A 275 -16.09 -10.91 -20.66
N LEU A 276 -17.22 -10.40 -20.17
CA LEU A 276 -17.50 -10.33 -18.74
C LEU A 276 -17.67 -11.74 -18.17
N SER A 277 -17.04 -12.00 -17.02
CA SER A 277 -17.35 -13.20 -16.23
C SER A 277 -18.80 -13.16 -15.74
N ALA A 278 -19.38 -14.32 -15.43
CA ALA A 278 -20.67 -14.38 -14.73
C ALA A 278 -20.59 -13.59 -13.41
N MET A 279 -21.73 -13.08 -12.93
CA MET A 279 -21.81 -12.38 -11.64
C MET A 279 -21.44 -13.29 -10.47
N ASN A 280 -21.90 -14.52 -10.52
CA ASN A 280 -21.66 -15.54 -9.49
C ASN A 280 -21.02 -16.77 -10.18
N PRO A 281 -19.73 -16.73 -10.57
CA PRO A 281 -19.12 -17.77 -11.39
C PRO A 281 -19.04 -19.14 -10.69
N TYR A 282 -19.22 -19.16 -9.37
CA TYR A 282 -19.15 -20.36 -8.54
C TYR A 282 -20.50 -20.76 -7.92
N ALA A 283 -21.63 -20.16 -8.38
CA ALA A 283 -22.95 -20.43 -7.81
C ALA A 283 -23.37 -21.92 -7.90
N ASP A 284 -22.86 -22.63 -8.89
CA ASP A 284 -23.12 -24.07 -9.10
C ASP A 284 -22.09 -24.98 -8.41
N VAL A 285 -21.10 -24.41 -7.70
CA VAL A 285 -20.08 -25.19 -7.00
C VAL A 285 -20.66 -25.72 -5.69
N THR A 286 -20.49 -27.02 -5.47
CA THR A 286 -20.82 -27.64 -4.18
C THR A 286 -19.63 -27.54 -3.22
N GLY A 287 -19.92 -27.24 -1.96
CA GLY A 287 -18.93 -27.24 -0.88
C GLY A 287 -18.38 -28.65 -0.60
N PRO A 288 -17.38 -28.76 0.30
CA PRO A 288 -16.80 -30.05 0.69
C PRO A 288 -17.82 -31.04 1.28
N ASP A 289 -18.93 -30.54 1.80
CA ASP A 289 -20.05 -31.29 2.34
C ASP A 289 -21.04 -31.76 1.27
N GLY A 290 -20.77 -31.47 -0.01
CA GLY A 290 -21.63 -31.80 -1.14
C GLY A 290 -22.90 -30.94 -1.27
N GLN A 291 -23.01 -29.88 -0.47
CA GLN A 291 -24.13 -28.95 -0.56
C GLN A 291 -23.82 -27.77 -1.48
N PRO A 292 -24.82 -27.14 -2.10
CA PRO A 292 -24.61 -25.90 -2.85
C PRO A 292 -23.98 -24.81 -1.97
N TRP A 293 -23.15 -23.96 -2.58
CA TRP A 293 -22.58 -22.79 -1.90
C TRP A 293 -23.70 -21.94 -1.29
N PRO A 294 -23.54 -21.40 -0.07
CA PRO A 294 -24.59 -20.64 0.60
C PRO A 294 -25.09 -19.48 -0.26
N ALA A 295 -26.42 -19.29 -0.34
CA ALA A 295 -27.04 -18.23 -1.13
C ALA A 295 -26.62 -16.81 -0.68
N GLN A 296 -26.23 -16.64 0.57
CA GLN A 296 -25.72 -15.40 1.12
C GLN A 296 -24.37 -14.94 0.49
N ASP A 297 -23.62 -15.88 -0.10
CA ASP A 297 -22.37 -15.59 -0.78
C ASP A 297 -22.58 -15.22 -2.26
N THR A 298 -23.82 -15.10 -2.70
CA THR A 298 -24.18 -14.73 -4.07
C THR A 298 -24.65 -13.28 -4.16
N VAL A 299 -24.16 -12.57 -5.20
CA VAL A 299 -24.63 -11.23 -5.54
C VAL A 299 -25.97 -11.35 -6.22
N ARG A 300 -27.01 -10.70 -5.68
CA ARG A 300 -28.36 -10.65 -6.28
C ARG A 300 -28.36 -9.69 -7.48
N PRO A 301 -29.17 -9.97 -8.55
CA PRO A 301 -29.33 -9.01 -9.64
C PRO A 301 -29.79 -7.63 -9.12
N TRP A 302 -29.19 -6.54 -9.61
CA TRP A 302 -29.52 -5.17 -9.19
C TRP A 302 -31.02 -4.87 -9.27
N ASP A 303 -31.67 -5.29 -10.34
CA ASP A 303 -33.10 -5.05 -10.56
C ASP A 303 -34.00 -5.80 -9.59
N SER A 304 -33.48 -6.83 -8.91
CA SER A 304 -34.23 -7.58 -7.87
C SER A 304 -34.17 -6.94 -6.49
N LEU A 305 -33.34 -5.91 -6.30
CA LEU A 305 -33.20 -5.21 -5.04
C LEU A 305 -34.36 -4.23 -4.81
N SER A 306 -34.70 -3.99 -3.54
CA SER A 306 -35.60 -2.90 -3.17
C SER A 306 -34.98 -1.53 -3.41
N ASP A 307 -35.80 -0.49 -3.43
CA ASP A 307 -35.32 0.89 -3.59
C ASP A 307 -34.41 1.32 -2.43
N GLU A 308 -34.65 0.79 -1.22
CA GLU A 308 -33.81 1.02 -0.04
C GLU A 308 -32.43 0.37 -0.18
N GLU A 309 -32.39 -0.89 -0.62
CA GLU A 309 -31.12 -1.61 -0.88
C GLU A 309 -30.33 -0.94 -1.97
N LYS A 310 -30.95 -0.54 -3.08
CA LYS A 310 -30.28 0.19 -4.17
C LYS A 310 -29.65 1.49 -3.68
N ARG A 311 -30.40 2.28 -2.88
CA ARG A 311 -29.85 3.53 -2.30
C ARG A 311 -28.69 3.25 -1.34
N LEU A 312 -28.79 2.22 -0.50
CA LEU A 312 -27.71 1.85 0.41
C LEU A 312 -26.45 1.43 -0.37
N PHE A 313 -26.58 0.51 -1.32
CA PHE A 313 -25.43 -0.02 -2.06
C PHE A 313 -24.79 1.04 -2.98
N ALA A 314 -25.58 1.91 -3.61
CA ALA A 314 -25.06 3.06 -4.32
C ALA A 314 -24.29 3.99 -3.37
N ARG A 315 -24.82 4.26 -2.16
CA ARG A 315 -24.12 5.10 -1.18
C ARG A 315 -22.82 4.48 -0.68
N LEU A 316 -22.76 3.19 -0.44
CA LEU A 316 -21.50 2.49 -0.08
C LEU A 316 -20.44 2.68 -1.18
N ALA A 317 -20.83 2.54 -2.45
CA ALA A 317 -19.93 2.75 -3.59
C ALA A 317 -19.47 4.24 -3.69
N GLU A 318 -20.37 5.20 -3.41
CA GLU A 318 -20.02 6.63 -3.36
C GLU A 318 -19.00 6.96 -2.26
N VAL A 319 -19.17 6.37 -1.06
CA VAL A 319 -18.24 6.54 0.07
C VAL A 319 -16.88 5.95 -0.28
N PHE A 320 -16.85 4.72 -0.81
CA PHE A 320 -15.62 4.08 -1.27
C PHE A 320 -14.90 4.93 -2.33
N ALA A 321 -15.63 5.40 -3.35
CA ALA A 321 -15.05 6.24 -4.41
C ALA A 321 -14.53 7.58 -3.86
N GLY A 322 -15.27 8.19 -2.93
CA GLY A 322 -14.84 9.40 -2.23
C GLY A 322 -13.57 9.20 -1.43
N PHE A 323 -13.46 8.08 -0.73
CA PHE A 323 -12.27 7.72 0.06
C PHE A 323 -11.03 7.55 -0.83
N LEU A 324 -11.17 6.84 -1.95
CA LEU A 324 -10.07 6.70 -2.91
C LEU A 324 -9.66 8.02 -3.54
N SER A 325 -10.62 8.83 -3.99
CA SER A 325 -10.32 10.15 -4.56
C SER A 325 -9.67 11.12 -3.57
N TYR A 326 -10.09 11.06 -2.30
CA TYR A 326 -9.44 11.84 -1.25
C TYR A 326 -7.99 11.43 -1.04
N THR A 327 -7.75 10.12 -0.97
CA THR A 327 -6.39 9.58 -0.79
C THR A 327 -5.51 9.86 -2.02
N ASP A 328 -6.06 9.74 -3.24
CA ASP A 328 -5.38 10.13 -4.48
C ASP A 328 -4.94 11.59 -4.46
N ALA A 329 -5.81 12.49 -3.99
CA ALA A 329 -5.46 13.90 -3.85
C ALA A 329 -4.31 14.12 -2.84
N GLN A 330 -4.22 13.32 -1.77
CA GLN A 330 -3.11 13.41 -0.82
C GLN A 330 -1.79 12.88 -1.42
N ILE A 331 -1.85 11.80 -2.20
CA ILE A 331 -0.68 11.31 -2.95
C ILE A 331 -0.26 12.36 -4.00
N GLY A 332 -1.23 13.04 -4.63
CA GLY A 332 -0.99 14.17 -5.52
C GLY A 332 -0.11 15.26 -4.88
N ARG A 333 -0.33 15.58 -3.60
CA ARG A 333 0.51 16.53 -2.84
C ARG A 333 1.97 16.07 -2.70
N VAL A 334 2.19 14.77 -2.54
CA VAL A 334 3.56 14.21 -2.52
C VAL A 334 4.22 14.40 -3.89
N LEU A 335 3.50 14.12 -4.99
CA LEU A 335 4.01 14.31 -6.35
C LEU A 335 4.32 15.79 -6.64
N ASP A 336 3.45 16.70 -6.21
CA ASP A 336 3.64 18.15 -6.35
C ASP A 336 4.89 18.61 -5.59
N TYR A 337 5.07 18.15 -4.35
CA TYR A 337 6.29 18.42 -3.60
C TYR A 337 7.56 17.91 -4.31
N LEU A 338 7.53 16.69 -4.88
CA LEU A 338 8.66 16.14 -5.63
C LEU A 338 8.96 16.98 -6.88
N GLN A 339 7.94 17.49 -7.55
CA GLN A 339 8.10 18.37 -8.71
C GLN A 339 8.67 19.73 -8.31
N GLU A 340 8.09 20.39 -7.31
CA GLU A 340 8.51 21.70 -6.82
C GLU A 340 9.94 21.69 -6.27
N SER A 341 10.35 20.59 -5.63
CA SER A 341 11.72 20.39 -5.13
C SER A 341 12.72 19.89 -6.18
N GLY A 342 12.28 19.73 -7.45
CA GLY A 342 13.12 19.27 -8.55
C GLY A 342 13.57 17.81 -8.43
N GLN A 343 12.87 16.98 -7.66
CA GLN A 343 13.22 15.59 -7.45
C GLN A 343 12.44 14.61 -8.35
N LEU A 344 11.30 15.01 -8.91
CA LEU A 344 10.40 14.12 -9.65
C LEU A 344 11.08 13.42 -10.82
N ASP A 345 11.85 14.15 -11.63
CA ASP A 345 12.51 13.62 -12.83
C ASP A 345 13.60 12.57 -12.52
N ASN A 346 14.13 12.56 -11.29
CA ASN A 346 15.08 11.55 -10.82
C ASN A 346 14.48 10.62 -9.77
N THR A 347 13.17 10.34 -9.88
CA THR A 347 12.45 9.44 -8.97
C THR A 347 11.77 8.33 -9.76
N ILE A 348 12.06 7.08 -9.40
CA ILE A 348 11.32 5.92 -9.88
C ILE A 348 10.06 5.80 -9.01
N ILE A 349 8.88 5.86 -9.63
CA ILE A 349 7.60 5.70 -8.93
C ILE A 349 6.98 4.38 -9.36
N VAL A 350 6.71 3.51 -8.39
CA VAL A 350 6.01 2.24 -8.59
C VAL A 350 4.68 2.30 -7.85
N VAL A 351 3.58 2.12 -8.57
CA VAL A 351 2.23 2.09 -8.00
C VAL A 351 1.63 0.72 -8.20
N ILE A 352 1.15 0.13 -7.14
CA ILE A 352 0.40 -1.13 -7.15
C ILE A 352 -0.76 -1.07 -6.17
N SER A 353 -1.73 -1.98 -6.31
CA SER A 353 -2.58 -2.42 -5.20
C SER A 353 -2.07 -3.78 -4.72
N ASP A 354 -2.11 -4.03 -3.42
CA ASP A 354 -1.59 -5.28 -2.87
C ASP A 354 -2.47 -6.50 -3.22
N ASN A 355 -3.75 -6.30 -3.45
CA ASN A 355 -4.68 -7.28 -4.02
C ASN A 355 -5.84 -6.59 -4.73
N GLY A 356 -6.82 -7.35 -5.20
CA GLY A 356 -8.05 -6.82 -5.76
C GLY A 356 -9.01 -6.34 -4.67
N ALA A 357 -10.21 -5.91 -5.06
CA ALA A 357 -11.23 -5.51 -4.12
C ALA A 357 -11.56 -6.64 -3.14
N SER A 358 -11.66 -6.30 -1.85
CA SER A 358 -11.96 -7.25 -0.78
C SER A 358 -13.41 -7.76 -0.86
N GLY A 359 -13.59 -9.03 -0.47
CA GLY A 359 -14.90 -9.64 -0.27
C GLY A 359 -15.32 -9.73 1.21
N GLU A 360 -14.58 -9.10 2.12
CA GLU A 360 -14.79 -9.22 3.57
C GLU A 360 -16.16 -8.73 4.02
N GLY A 361 -16.67 -7.65 3.43
CA GLY A 361 -18.04 -7.17 3.67
C GLY A 361 -19.14 -8.04 3.05
N GLY A 362 -18.79 -9.17 2.41
CA GLY A 362 -19.73 -10.03 1.69
C GLY A 362 -20.33 -9.35 0.46
N PRO A 363 -21.36 -9.98 -0.18
CA PRO A 363 -21.91 -9.48 -1.45
C PRO A 363 -22.69 -8.16 -1.33
N ASN A 364 -23.01 -7.71 -0.13
CA ASN A 364 -23.79 -6.50 0.13
C ASN A 364 -22.97 -5.38 0.78
N GLY A 365 -21.71 -5.61 1.10
CA GLY A 365 -20.90 -4.69 1.87
C GLY A 365 -21.24 -4.67 3.37
N SER A 366 -20.46 -3.94 4.15
CA SER A 366 -20.64 -3.73 5.58
C SER A 366 -20.81 -2.25 5.92
N VAL A 367 -21.50 -1.95 7.04
CA VAL A 367 -21.67 -0.59 7.59
C VAL A 367 -21.16 -0.47 9.04
N ASN A 368 -20.62 -1.54 9.59
CA ASN A 368 -20.26 -1.67 11.01
C ASN A 368 -18.83 -2.16 11.23
N GLU A 369 -17.92 -1.70 10.43
CA GLU A 369 -16.48 -1.95 10.59
C GLU A 369 -15.77 -0.77 11.21
#